data_b1d8a2277f0ecaaed6636c0bf87760d9
#
_entry.id   b1d8a2277f0ecaaed6636c0bf87760d9
#
_cell.length_a   1.000
_cell.length_b   1.000
_cell.length_c   1.000
_cell.angle_alpha   90.00
_cell.angle_beta   90.00
_cell.angle_gamma   90.00
#
_symmetry.space_group_name_H-M   'P 1'
#
loop_
_entity.id
_entity.type
_entity.pdbx_description
1 polymer ?
#
loop_
_entity_poly.entity_id
_entity_poly.type
_entity_poly.pdbx_seq_one_letter_code
_entity_poly.pdbx_strand_id
1 'polypeptide(L)'
;MKFFHVYNEDCIKGLEKNGLLNADSGFKLQHCFAVPKDRLFNTYAAVGTPLYHLIKENHIPFYVDRIAGGITYYPYQFDQSLIAAYRELLGDDFLGFQLHESASNRRWTEWPRMMKATGKRGYFDPKELREKLPAKNKFTPDGEQLVSLSQDTAEYYATRTYAETVPDFVDEIREMFSRRLADTANNILPVDSYFMFTKLQDEMGMRTLMPEVGAQIGRMREAVALARGVALASGKKWGTYYECWRADYNPETGRNDCCMPCFNLDPINEWYLTQETHGDDFTTHGKNGGSSRLLQERIYYHTLMSGADTFGEEWGLNCSYSDMNDWTLSEYGEIKKQFINTAAGIHGVKAKVPFAVVLPKDYICVELPDPFKVQKPSDRRGEYMSVKLGAADTEYYGHIEGILTLLFNRTEDTFGNESHVLTNTRFGDVFDIVYEDASDEALSKYDYLIDATAEGKFQKAKAGSSHKILESADLDKLIAELDRLIPETMPVYVDGLHWLVSTDDKGRRFLSVFNNEGNMRTSAKGDEINRDFDKKVKITLNTDGKLEVFKSAREDIRLEKVDDRTYYATVAASDFVIFTF
;
A
#
# COMPACT_ATOMS: atom_id res chain seq x y z
N MET A 1 0.04 15.87 -4.33
CA MET A 1 -0.31 14.69 -3.51
C MET A 1 -0.74 15.16 -2.13
N LYS A 2 -1.86 14.67 -1.60
CA LYS A 2 -2.29 14.95 -0.22
C LYS A 2 -1.65 13.96 0.74
N PHE A 3 -1.03 14.46 1.81
CA PHE A 3 -0.44 13.66 2.88
C PHE A 3 -1.37 13.63 4.09
N PHE A 4 -1.82 12.44 4.48
CA PHE A 4 -2.78 12.26 5.56
C PHE A 4 -2.11 11.97 6.89
N HIS A 5 -2.20 12.93 7.80
CA HIS A 5 -1.68 12.82 9.16
C HIS A 5 -2.72 12.17 10.08
N VAL A 6 -2.26 11.32 10.98
CA VAL A 6 -3.13 10.85 12.05
C VAL A 6 -3.58 12.04 12.89
N TYR A 7 -4.88 12.17 13.07
CA TYR A 7 -5.50 13.25 13.81
C TYR A 7 -6.28 12.72 15.01
N ASN A 8 -5.99 13.30 16.14
CA ASN A 8 -6.88 13.43 17.28
C ASN A 8 -6.71 14.84 17.87
N GLU A 9 -7.55 15.23 18.82
CA GLU A 9 -7.54 16.59 19.38
C GLU A 9 -6.18 17.02 19.96
N ASP A 10 -5.38 16.07 20.47
CA ASP A 10 -4.07 16.35 21.03
C ASP A 10 -2.97 16.40 19.96
N CYS A 11 -3.08 15.61 18.91
CA CYS A 11 -2.05 15.50 17.86
C CYS A 11 -1.85 16.78 17.06
N ILE A 12 -2.88 17.63 16.93
CA ILE A 12 -2.77 18.86 16.16
C ILE A 12 -1.65 19.76 16.69
N LYS A 13 -1.48 19.81 18.00
CA LYS A 13 -0.39 20.57 18.65
C LYS A 13 0.99 20.09 18.21
N GLY A 14 1.15 18.77 18.08
CA GLY A 14 2.37 18.17 17.61
C GLY A 14 2.63 18.46 16.13
N LEU A 15 1.60 18.40 15.29
CA LEU A 15 1.68 18.73 13.88
C LEU A 15 2.06 20.19 13.65
N GLU A 16 1.41 21.12 14.36
CA GLU A 16 1.69 22.56 14.31
C GLU A 16 3.09 22.89 14.82
N LYS A 17 3.45 22.41 16.02
CA LYS A 17 4.78 22.60 16.63
C LYS A 17 5.91 22.21 15.68
N ASN A 18 5.73 21.13 14.94
CA ASN A 18 6.75 20.59 14.07
C ASN A 18 6.67 21.09 12.61
N GLY A 19 5.68 21.91 12.29
CA GLY A 19 5.52 22.42 10.92
C GLY A 19 5.18 21.34 9.90
N LEU A 20 4.39 20.34 10.31
CA LEU A 20 3.98 19.23 9.45
C LEU A 20 2.70 19.52 8.67
N LEU A 21 1.96 20.57 9.05
CA LEU A 21 0.74 20.99 8.35
C LEU A 21 1.06 21.99 7.24
N ASN A 22 0.50 21.75 6.06
CA ASN A 22 0.54 22.66 4.92
C ASN A 22 -0.74 22.51 4.07
N ALA A 23 -0.80 23.17 2.93
CA ALA A 23 -1.96 23.12 2.02
C ALA A 23 -2.24 21.73 1.42
N ASP A 24 -1.26 20.83 1.47
CA ASP A 24 -1.39 19.45 0.99
C ASP A 24 -1.68 18.45 2.11
N SER A 25 -1.91 18.92 3.33
CA SER A 25 -2.25 18.06 4.45
C SER A 25 -3.71 17.60 4.40
N GLY A 26 -3.94 16.37 4.80
CA GLY A 26 -5.25 15.81 5.10
C GLY A 26 -5.23 15.15 6.49
N PHE A 27 -6.40 14.76 6.99
CA PHE A 27 -6.52 14.08 8.26
C PHE A 27 -6.98 12.63 8.08
N LYS A 28 -6.26 11.75 8.75
CA LYS A 28 -6.68 10.41 9.07
C LYS A 28 -7.28 10.47 10.47
N LEU A 29 -8.61 10.58 10.56
CA LEU A 29 -9.29 10.63 11.84
C LEU A 29 -9.17 9.28 12.52
N GLN A 30 -8.47 9.26 13.65
CA GLN A 30 -8.23 8.03 14.34
C GLN A 30 -9.52 7.45 14.88
N HIS A 31 -9.88 6.29 14.36
CA HIS A 31 -10.88 5.43 14.92
C HIS A 31 -10.18 4.26 15.56
N CYS A 32 -10.24 4.15 16.86
CA CYS A 32 -9.59 3.08 17.56
C CYS A 32 -10.59 2.00 17.97
N PHE A 33 -10.19 0.74 17.87
CA PHE A 33 -10.97 -0.40 18.37
C PHE A 33 -11.29 -0.32 19.86
N ALA A 34 -10.56 0.51 20.58
CA ALA A 34 -10.70 0.72 22.01
C ALA A 34 -11.47 1.99 22.38
N VAL A 35 -12.02 2.71 21.41
CA VAL A 35 -12.80 3.93 21.71
C VAL A 35 -14.23 3.54 22.05
N PRO A 36 -14.81 4.05 23.15
CA PRO A 36 -16.20 3.86 23.51
C PRO A 36 -17.15 4.20 22.35
N LYS A 37 -18.31 3.56 22.30
CA LYS A 37 -19.32 3.78 21.25
C LYS A 37 -19.68 5.26 21.08
N ASP A 38 -19.65 6.04 22.14
CA ASP A 38 -19.93 7.46 22.16
C ASP A 38 -18.82 8.32 21.54
N ARG A 39 -17.62 7.76 21.31
CA ARG A 39 -16.51 8.43 20.62
C ARG A 39 -16.32 7.97 19.17
N LEU A 40 -17.28 7.30 18.59
CA LEU A 40 -17.31 6.97 17.18
C LEU A 40 -17.48 8.24 16.33
N PHE A 41 -17.27 8.10 15.03
CA PHE A 41 -17.43 9.18 14.04
C PHE A 41 -18.69 10.02 14.27
N ASN A 42 -19.81 9.39 14.63
CA ASN A 42 -21.09 10.07 14.88
C ASN A 42 -21.04 11.14 15.98
N THR A 43 -20.15 10.98 16.96
CA THR A 43 -20.04 11.89 18.10
C THR A 43 -18.82 12.80 17.97
N TYR A 44 -17.69 12.21 17.64
CA TYR A 44 -16.40 12.88 17.55
C TYR A 44 -16.33 13.89 16.39
N ALA A 45 -16.87 13.54 15.24
CA ALA A 45 -16.92 14.40 14.06
C ALA A 45 -18.31 14.99 13.80
N ALA A 46 -19.21 14.96 14.80
CA ALA A 46 -20.57 15.48 14.64
C ALA A 46 -20.57 16.98 14.26
N VAL A 47 -21.61 17.37 13.52
CA VAL A 47 -21.81 18.79 13.14
C VAL A 47 -21.84 19.66 14.40
N GLY A 48 -21.07 20.74 14.38
CA GLY A 48 -20.93 21.66 15.52
C GLY A 48 -19.82 21.33 16.50
N THR A 49 -19.13 20.20 16.35
CA THR A 49 -17.93 19.91 17.16
C THR A 49 -16.73 20.75 16.72
N PRO A 50 -15.70 20.94 17.57
CA PRO A 50 -14.47 21.64 17.19
C PRO A 50 -13.83 21.07 15.93
N LEU A 51 -13.79 19.75 15.79
CA LEU A 51 -13.24 19.08 14.60
C LEU A 51 -14.05 19.39 13.34
N TYR A 52 -15.38 19.39 13.43
CA TYR A 52 -16.24 19.77 12.32
C TYR A 52 -15.95 21.20 11.86
N HIS A 53 -15.84 22.16 12.78
CA HIS A 53 -15.52 23.55 12.47
C HIS A 53 -14.14 23.68 11.82
N LEU A 54 -13.13 23.01 12.35
CA LEU A 54 -11.79 22.99 11.79
C LEU A 54 -11.78 22.49 10.33
N ILE A 55 -12.43 21.36 10.08
CA ILE A 55 -12.54 20.78 8.73
C ILE A 55 -13.30 21.73 7.80
N LYS A 56 -14.43 22.27 8.26
CA LYS A 56 -15.29 23.17 7.48
C LYS A 56 -14.58 24.47 7.08
N GLU A 57 -13.92 25.12 8.04
CA GLU A 57 -13.26 26.41 7.82
C GLU A 57 -12.04 26.29 6.89
N ASN A 58 -11.34 25.17 6.96
CA ASN A 58 -10.10 24.96 6.21
C ASN A 58 -10.25 23.99 5.03
N HIS A 59 -11.44 23.43 4.78
CA HIS A 59 -11.70 22.43 3.74
C HIS A 59 -10.68 21.29 3.76
N ILE A 60 -10.39 20.76 4.96
CA ILE A 60 -9.35 19.74 5.14
C ILE A 60 -9.84 18.39 4.63
N PRO A 61 -9.19 17.77 3.64
CA PRO A 61 -9.50 16.42 3.21
C PRO A 61 -9.32 15.44 4.36
N PHE A 62 -10.22 14.45 4.49
CA PHE A 62 -10.05 13.44 5.52
C PHE A 62 -10.69 12.10 5.19
N TYR A 63 -10.26 11.10 5.91
CA TYR A 63 -10.93 9.82 6.04
C TYR A 63 -10.92 9.35 7.50
N VAL A 64 -11.84 8.43 7.82
CA VAL A 64 -11.92 7.80 9.14
C VAL A 64 -11.11 6.51 9.10
N ASP A 65 -10.14 6.40 10.02
CA ASP A 65 -9.27 5.23 10.13
C ASP A 65 -10.03 3.99 10.62
N ARG A 66 -9.77 2.87 9.98
CA ARG A 66 -10.16 1.52 10.38
C ARG A 66 -11.60 1.34 10.86
N ILE A 67 -12.53 1.44 9.95
CA ILE A 67 -13.71 0.64 10.17
C ILE A 67 -13.30 -0.81 9.94
N ALA A 68 -13.30 -1.56 10.98
CA ALA A 68 -12.94 -2.95 11.06
C ALA A 68 -12.85 -3.72 9.73
N GLY A 69 -11.65 -4.15 9.40
CA GLY A 69 -11.39 -4.94 8.21
C GLY A 69 -12.13 -6.28 8.18
N GLY A 70 -12.43 -6.85 9.32
CA GLY A 70 -13.13 -8.13 9.43
C GLY A 70 -14.60 -8.00 9.84
N ILE A 71 -15.33 -9.09 9.66
CA ILE A 71 -16.68 -9.26 10.21
C ILE A 71 -16.64 -9.34 11.73
N THR A 72 -15.46 -9.58 12.31
CA THR A 72 -15.24 -9.80 13.73
C THR A 72 -15.41 -8.57 14.61
N TYR A 73 -15.60 -7.41 14.00
CA TYR A 73 -15.70 -6.16 14.73
C TYR A 73 -17.10 -5.59 14.60
N TYR A 74 -17.50 -4.84 15.58
CA TYR A 74 -18.78 -4.19 15.79
C TYR A 74 -19.63 -3.93 14.55
N PRO A 75 -20.95 -4.15 14.61
CA PRO A 75 -21.87 -3.53 13.69
C PRO A 75 -21.79 -2.02 13.92
N TYR A 76 -20.98 -1.32 13.12
CA TYR A 76 -20.97 0.13 13.14
C TYR A 76 -22.30 0.64 12.59
N GLN A 77 -23.00 1.43 13.39
CA GLN A 77 -24.10 2.24 12.91
C GLN A 77 -23.57 3.64 12.68
N PHE A 78 -23.43 4.01 11.42
CA PHE A 78 -23.04 5.37 11.06
C PHE A 78 -24.27 6.23 10.84
N ASP A 79 -24.22 7.46 11.35
CA ASP A 79 -25.23 8.47 11.05
C ASP A 79 -25.13 8.88 9.59
N GLN A 80 -26.10 8.43 8.78
CA GLN A 80 -26.14 8.68 7.35
C GLN A 80 -26.28 10.18 7.03
N SER A 81 -26.94 10.96 7.91
CA SER A 81 -27.08 12.42 7.75
C SER A 81 -25.75 13.12 7.93
N LEU A 82 -24.92 12.67 8.84
CA LEU A 82 -23.58 13.19 9.05
C LEU A 82 -22.65 12.88 7.87
N ILE A 83 -22.72 11.66 7.34
CA ILE A 83 -21.99 11.27 6.13
C ILE A 83 -22.39 12.18 4.95
N ALA A 84 -23.69 12.39 4.75
CA ALA A 84 -24.19 13.28 3.71
C ALA A 84 -23.70 14.71 3.88
N ALA A 85 -23.70 15.24 5.11
CA ALA A 85 -23.18 16.59 5.41
C ALA A 85 -21.70 16.76 5.05
N TYR A 86 -20.87 15.76 5.33
CA TYR A 86 -19.46 15.78 4.93
C TYR A 86 -19.27 15.64 3.42
N ARG A 87 -20.11 14.82 2.76
CA ARG A 87 -20.10 14.72 1.30
C ARG A 87 -20.50 16.05 0.63
N GLU A 88 -21.49 16.75 1.16
CA GLU A 88 -21.88 18.08 0.69
C GLU A 88 -20.76 19.11 0.89
N LEU A 89 -20.11 19.09 2.05
CA LEU A 89 -19.05 20.03 2.42
C LEU A 89 -17.79 19.88 1.59
N LEU A 90 -17.31 18.65 1.40
CA LEU A 90 -15.97 18.34 0.88
C LEU A 90 -15.97 17.64 -0.48
N GLY A 91 -17.13 17.10 -0.93
CA GLY A 91 -17.18 16.32 -2.15
C GLY A 91 -16.22 15.11 -2.12
N ASP A 92 -15.27 15.10 -3.05
CA ASP A 92 -14.27 14.02 -3.16
C ASP A 92 -13.10 14.14 -2.18
N ASP A 93 -13.03 15.23 -1.43
CA ASP A 93 -12.04 15.38 -0.36
C ASP A 93 -12.49 14.74 0.97
N PHE A 94 -13.76 14.32 1.07
CA PHE A 94 -14.17 13.30 2.04
C PHE A 94 -13.95 11.91 1.44
N LEU A 95 -12.84 11.26 1.80
CA LEU A 95 -12.46 9.97 1.22
C LEU A 95 -13.28 8.81 1.79
N GLY A 96 -13.99 9.04 2.89
CA GLY A 96 -14.87 8.06 3.52
C GLY A 96 -14.22 7.32 4.69
N PHE A 97 -14.47 6.03 4.78
CA PHE A 97 -14.04 5.16 5.88
C PHE A 97 -13.03 4.15 5.36
N GLN A 98 -11.89 4.07 6.04
CA GLN A 98 -10.86 3.10 5.67
C GLN A 98 -11.31 1.69 6.00
N LEU A 99 -11.46 0.86 5.00
CA LEU A 99 -11.61 -0.58 5.14
C LEU A 99 -10.20 -1.21 5.06
N HIS A 100 -9.66 -1.58 6.22
CA HIS A 100 -8.26 -1.96 6.35
C HIS A 100 -8.08 -3.47 6.29
N GLU A 101 -7.16 -3.94 5.45
CA GLU A 101 -6.71 -5.34 5.32
C GLU A 101 -7.85 -6.37 5.32
N SER A 102 -8.95 -6.04 4.71
CA SER A 102 -10.18 -6.82 4.85
C SER A 102 -10.07 -8.21 4.25
N ALA A 103 -9.44 -8.34 3.09
CA ALA A 103 -9.25 -9.62 2.42
C ALA A 103 -8.17 -10.45 3.10
N SER A 104 -7.04 -9.85 3.45
CA SER A 104 -5.95 -10.51 4.17
C SER A 104 -6.39 -10.99 5.54
N ASN A 105 -7.01 -10.13 6.35
CA ASN A 105 -7.50 -10.49 7.68
C ASN A 105 -8.51 -11.64 7.64
N ARG A 106 -9.38 -11.68 6.64
CA ARG A 106 -10.34 -12.77 6.49
C ARG A 106 -9.63 -14.10 6.32
N ARG A 107 -8.64 -14.18 5.44
CA ARG A 107 -7.90 -15.40 5.13
C ARG A 107 -6.90 -15.80 6.21
N TRP A 108 -6.21 -14.83 6.80
CA TRP A 108 -5.10 -15.05 7.72
C TRP A 108 -5.51 -15.16 9.17
N THR A 109 -6.51 -14.40 9.57
CA THR A 109 -6.86 -14.26 10.97
C THR A 109 -8.18 -14.95 11.31
N GLU A 110 -9.24 -14.62 10.58
CA GLU A 110 -10.59 -15.05 10.95
C GLU A 110 -10.81 -16.54 10.72
N TRP A 111 -10.69 -16.99 9.49
CA TRP A 111 -10.88 -18.40 9.16
C TRP A 111 -9.95 -19.33 9.92
N PRO A 112 -8.61 -19.10 9.95
CA PRO A 112 -7.70 -19.97 10.70
C PRO A 112 -8.03 -20.06 12.20
N ARG A 113 -8.42 -18.96 12.81
CA ARG A 113 -8.81 -18.97 14.25
C ARG A 113 -10.02 -19.87 14.49
N MET A 114 -11.07 -19.72 13.68
CA MET A 114 -12.28 -20.52 13.81
C MET A 114 -12.02 -22.00 13.55
N MET A 115 -11.27 -22.31 12.50
CA MET A 115 -10.91 -23.66 12.12
C MET A 115 -10.05 -24.34 13.20
N LYS A 116 -9.03 -23.64 13.72
CA LYS A 116 -8.22 -24.16 14.83
C LYS A 116 -9.03 -24.37 16.11
N ALA A 117 -9.94 -23.45 16.43
CA ALA A 117 -10.76 -23.57 17.63
C ALA A 117 -11.79 -24.72 17.58
N THR A 118 -12.34 -25.00 16.40
CA THR A 118 -13.43 -25.96 16.24
C THR A 118 -13.04 -27.28 15.59
N GLY A 119 -11.91 -27.32 14.89
CA GLY A 119 -11.51 -28.47 14.05
C GLY A 119 -12.34 -28.63 12.77
N LYS A 120 -13.16 -27.63 12.40
CA LYS A 120 -14.08 -27.65 11.26
C LYS A 120 -13.64 -26.63 10.22
N ARG A 121 -13.97 -26.85 8.94
CA ARG A 121 -13.71 -25.91 7.82
C ARG A 121 -14.91 -25.02 7.48
N GLY A 122 -15.97 -25.01 8.30
CA GLY A 122 -17.15 -24.21 8.06
C GLY A 122 -18.37 -24.73 8.78
N TYR A 123 -19.53 -24.07 8.53
CA TYR A 123 -20.81 -24.37 9.18
C TYR A 123 -20.68 -24.45 10.71
N PHE A 124 -20.06 -23.46 11.27
CA PHE A 124 -19.77 -23.39 12.68
C PHE A 124 -21.04 -23.21 13.51
N ASP A 125 -21.07 -23.82 14.69
CA ASP A 125 -22.08 -23.46 15.69
C ASP A 125 -21.75 -22.07 16.29
N PRO A 126 -22.62 -21.07 16.17
CA PRO A 126 -22.38 -19.74 16.71
C PRO A 126 -22.11 -19.71 18.22
N LYS A 127 -22.73 -20.62 18.96
CA LYS A 127 -22.53 -20.73 20.41
C LYS A 127 -21.13 -21.32 20.70
N GLU A 128 -20.77 -22.40 19.99
CA GLU A 128 -19.42 -23.00 20.09
C GLU A 128 -18.32 -22.00 19.74
N LEU A 129 -18.51 -21.21 18.67
CA LEU A 129 -17.53 -20.19 18.29
C LEU A 129 -17.32 -19.15 19.39
N ARG A 130 -18.40 -18.63 19.96
CA ARG A 130 -18.32 -17.63 21.03
C ARG A 130 -17.71 -18.16 22.31
N GLU A 131 -17.96 -19.44 22.63
CA GLU A 131 -17.35 -20.10 23.79
C GLU A 131 -15.86 -20.38 23.60
N LYS A 132 -15.45 -20.80 22.40
CA LYS A 132 -14.06 -21.19 22.10
C LYS A 132 -13.17 -20.01 21.69
N LEU A 133 -13.75 -18.93 21.20
CA LEU A 133 -13.07 -17.70 20.83
C LEU A 133 -13.54 -16.56 21.75
N PRO A 134 -13.22 -16.64 23.05
CA PRO A 134 -13.53 -15.55 23.96
C PRO A 134 -12.84 -14.27 23.45
N ALA A 135 -13.45 -13.14 23.74
CA ALA A 135 -12.87 -11.84 23.47
C ALA A 135 -11.43 -11.80 23.96
N LYS A 136 -10.47 -11.62 23.06
CA LYS A 136 -9.15 -11.15 23.49
C LYS A 136 -9.38 -9.76 24.06
N ASN A 137 -8.92 -9.55 25.28
CA ASN A 137 -9.05 -8.32 26.03
C ASN A 137 -8.41 -7.16 25.27
N LYS A 138 -9.19 -6.52 24.43
CA LYS A 138 -8.83 -5.18 23.94
C LYS A 138 -9.59 -4.22 24.85
N PHE A 139 -8.87 -3.64 25.76
CA PHE A 139 -9.45 -2.71 26.71
C PHE A 139 -9.82 -1.41 25.99
N THR A 140 -11.04 -1.00 26.16
CA THR A 140 -11.40 0.40 25.99
C THR A 140 -10.78 1.22 27.15
N PRO A 141 -10.56 2.54 26.98
CA PRO A 141 -10.14 3.40 28.09
C PRO A 141 -11.03 3.29 29.32
N ASP A 142 -12.27 2.86 29.15
CA ASP A 142 -13.28 2.70 30.21
C ASP A 142 -13.31 1.28 30.80
N GLY A 143 -12.42 0.39 30.37
CA GLY A 143 -12.33 -0.99 30.86
C GLY A 143 -13.37 -1.95 30.28
N GLU A 144 -14.19 -1.52 29.29
CA GLU A 144 -15.11 -2.41 28.61
C GLU A 144 -14.35 -3.37 27.67
N GLN A 145 -14.70 -4.64 27.70
CA GLN A 145 -14.18 -5.63 26.77
C GLN A 145 -14.85 -5.47 25.41
N LEU A 146 -14.07 -5.21 24.38
CA LEU A 146 -14.52 -5.39 23.01
C LEU A 146 -14.62 -6.89 22.72
N VAL A 147 -15.83 -7.36 22.46
CA VAL A 147 -16.08 -8.77 22.12
C VAL A 147 -15.45 -9.06 20.77
N SER A 148 -14.51 -9.99 20.74
CA SER A 148 -13.77 -10.33 19.50
C SER A 148 -14.63 -11.02 18.45
N LEU A 149 -15.77 -11.56 18.81
CA LEU A 149 -16.73 -12.18 17.90
C LEU A 149 -18.15 -11.73 18.28
N SER A 150 -18.75 -10.88 17.44
CA SER A 150 -20.15 -10.51 17.59
C SER A 150 -21.07 -11.69 17.26
N GLN A 151 -22.32 -11.62 17.72
CA GLN A 151 -23.32 -12.63 17.37
C GLN A 151 -23.50 -12.69 15.87
N ASP A 152 -23.61 -11.54 15.20
CA ASP A 152 -23.80 -11.44 13.75
C ASP A 152 -22.64 -12.08 12.97
N THR A 153 -21.40 -11.93 13.47
CA THR A 153 -20.24 -12.57 12.90
C THR A 153 -20.29 -14.09 13.04
N ALA A 154 -20.64 -14.58 14.23
CA ALA A 154 -20.76 -16.00 14.48
C ALA A 154 -21.86 -16.62 13.59
N GLU A 155 -23.00 -15.94 13.44
CA GLU A 155 -24.10 -16.35 12.55
C GLU A 155 -23.69 -16.32 11.07
N TYR A 156 -22.92 -15.32 10.65
CA TYR A 156 -22.37 -15.24 9.31
C TYR A 156 -21.53 -16.49 8.96
N TYR A 157 -20.61 -16.88 9.83
CA TYR A 157 -19.75 -18.03 9.58
C TYR A 157 -20.46 -19.38 9.79
N ALA A 158 -21.59 -19.41 10.49
CA ALA A 158 -22.39 -20.61 10.66
C ALA A 158 -22.98 -21.14 9.33
N THR A 159 -23.18 -20.27 8.38
CA THR A 159 -23.78 -20.59 7.08
C THR A 159 -22.78 -20.78 5.95
N ARG A 160 -21.48 -20.73 6.24
CA ARG A 160 -20.41 -20.72 5.24
C ARG A 160 -19.36 -21.77 5.48
N THR A 161 -18.66 -22.10 4.43
CA THR A 161 -17.43 -22.90 4.48
C THR A 161 -16.26 -22.06 3.98
N TYR A 162 -15.07 -22.47 4.36
CA TYR A 162 -13.84 -21.85 3.85
C TYR A 162 -13.81 -21.95 2.32
N ALA A 163 -13.65 -20.82 1.67
CA ALA A 163 -13.59 -20.76 0.22
C ALA A 163 -12.30 -21.43 -0.28
N GLU A 164 -12.42 -22.51 -1.04
CA GLU A 164 -11.27 -23.28 -1.57
C GLU A 164 -10.92 -22.89 -3.00
N THR A 165 -11.85 -22.23 -3.70
CA THR A 165 -11.64 -21.75 -5.08
C THR A 165 -11.53 -20.25 -5.13
N VAL A 166 -10.91 -19.73 -6.20
CA VAL A 166 -10.83 -18.28 -6.43
C VAL A 166 -12.21 -17.64 -6.55
N PRO A 167 -13.14 -18.17 -7.36
CA PRO A 167 -14.49 -17.59 -7.46
C PRO A 167 -15.21 -17.50 -6.11
N ASP A 168 -15.18 -18.55 -5.31
CA ASP A 168 -15.83 -18.55 -4.00
C ASP A 168 -15.21 -17.50 -3.06
N PHE A 169 -13.89 -17.32 -3.12
CA PHE A 169 -13.21 -16.31 -2.32
C PHE A 169 -13.54 -14.88 -2.79
N VAL A 170 -13.59 -14.66 -4.09
CA VAL A 170 -14.00 -13.36 -4.65
C VAL A 170 -15.44 -13.03 -4.24
N ASP A 171 -16.34 -13.99 -4.29
CA ASP A 171 -17.73 -13.80 -3.89
C ASP A 171 -17.85 -13.50 -2.39
N GLU A 172 -17.06 -14.15 -1.55
CA GLU A 172 -16.96 -13.85 -0.12
C GLU A 172 -16.50 -12.41 0.14
N ILE A 173 -15.46 -11.96 -0.57
CA ILE A 173 -14.94 -10.59 -0.45
C ILE A 173 -15.95 -9.58 -1.01
N ARG A 174 -16.58 -9.86 -2.15
CA ARG A 174 -17.63 -9.01 -2.73
C ARG A 174 -18.81 -8.82 -1.77
N GLU A 175 -19.26 -9.89 -1.12
CA GLU A 175 -20.32 -9.79 -0.12
C GLU A 175 -19.92 -8.91 1.07
N MET A 176 -18.69 -9.10 1.57
CA MET A 176 -18.17 -8.27 2.65
C MET A 176 -18.09 -6.79 2.26
N PHE A 177 -17.54 -6.48 1.09
CA PHE A 177 -17.47 -5.11 0.58
C PHE A 177 -18.87 -4.50 0.42
N SER A 178 -19.84 -5.25 -0.10
CA SER A 178 -21.22 -4.79 -0.27
C SER A 178 -21.86 -4.37 1.05
N ARG A 179 -21.65 -5.14 2.10
CA ARG A 179 -22.16 -4.79 3.44
C ARG A 179 -21.53 -3.51 3.96
N ARG A 180 -20.20 -3.37 3.85
CA ARG A 180 -19.50 -2.17 4.32
C ARG A 180 -19.85 -0.92 3.52
N LEU A 181 -20.05 -1.06 2.22
CA LEU A 181 -20.53 0.03 1.38
C LEU A 181 -21.94 0.47 1.81
N ALA A 182 -22.83 -0.46 2.12
CA ALA A 182 -24.16 -0.14 2.64
C ALA A 182 -24.09 0.59 3.99
N ASP A 183 -23.28 0.11 4.93
CA ASP A 183 -23.08 0.74 6.25
C ASP A 183 -22.59 2.19 6.14
N THR A 184 -21.79 2.51 5.15
CA THR A 184 -21.07 3.78 4.99
C THR A 184 -21.61 4.67 3.88
N ALA A 185 -22.83 4.41 3.40
CA ALA A 185 -23.41 5.13 2.25
C ALA A 185 -22.48 5.19 1.04
N ASN A 186 -21.85 4.08 0.69
CA ASN A 186 -20.89 3.94 -0.41
C ASN A 186 -19.63 4.84 -0.27
N ASN A 187 -19.18 5.11 0.94
CA ASN A 187 -17.98 5.89 1.20
C ASN A 187 -16.89 5.03 1.84
N ILE A 188 -16.29 4.13 1.07
CA ILE A 188 -15.16 3.29 1.49
C ILE A 188 -13.88 3.75 0.82
N LEU A 189 -12.83 3.85 1.63
CA LEU A 189 -11.43 3.91 1.22
C LEU A 189 -10.81 2.52 1.48
N PRO A 190 -10.58 1.69 0.46
CA PRO A 190 -9.95 0.39 0.68
C PRO A 190 -8.46 0.56 0.91
N VAL A 191 -7.95 -0.09 1.93
CA VAL A 191 -6.52 -0.26 2.21
C VAL A 191 -6.29 -1.74 2.46
N ASP A 192 -5.70 -2.42 1.51
CA ASP A 192 -5.51 -3.86 1.60
C ASP A 192 -4.13 -4.25 1.08
N SER A 193 -3.45 -5.12 1.80
CA SER A 193 -2.19 -5.75 1.36
C SER A 193 -2.40 -6.71 0.17
N TYR A 194 -3.62 -7.19 -0.02
CA TYR A 194 -4.03 -7.87 -1.25
C TYR A 194 -4.37 -6.88 -2.36
N PHE A 195 -3.37 -6.20 -2.88
CA PHE A 195 -3.57 -5.16 -3.90
C PHE A 195 -4.27 -5.64 -5.17
N MET A 196 -4.28 -6.93 -5.47
CA MET A 196 -4.98 -7.51 -6.62
C MET A 196 -6.52 -7.37 -6.55
N PHE A 197 -7.08 -7.09 -5.38
CA PHE A 197 -8.49 -6.72 -5.26
C PHE A 197 -8.82 -5.30 -5.73
N THR A 198 -7.82 -4.51 -6.13
CA THR A 198 -8.00 -3.13 -6.59
C THR A 198 -9.04 -3.02 -7.71
N LYS A 199 -9.07 -3.97 -8.67
CA LYS A 199 -10.11 -4.00 -9.71
C LYS A 199 -11.50 -4.24 -9.12
N LEU A 200 -11.66 -5.20 -8.22
CA LEU A 200 -12.94 -5.47 -7.57
C LEU A 200 -13.41 -4.27 -6.74
N GLN A 201 -12.49 -3.62 -6.03
CA GLN A 201 -12.77 -2.40 -5.28
C GLN A 201 -13.26 -1.27 -6.19
N ASP A 202 -12.66 -1.14 -7.37
CA ASP A 202 -13.06 -0.19 -8.40
C ASP A 202 -14.45 -0.50 -8.94
N GLU A 203 -14.72 -1.74 -9.33
CA GLU A 203 -16.03 -2.22 -9.84
C GLU A 203 -17.17 -2.00 -8.83
N MET A 204 -16.88 -2.15 -7.56
CA MET A 204 -17.84 -1.94 -6.48
C MET A 204 -18.05 -0.46 -6.11
N GLY A 205 -17.41 0.46 -6.83
CA GLY A 205 -17.63 1.89 -6.68
C GLY A 205 -16.81 2.57 -5.58
N MET A 206 -15.77 1.93 -5.05
CA MET A 206 -14.83 2.58 -4.15
C MET A 206 -14.07 3.69 -4.90
N ARG A 207 -13.84 4.83 -4.24
CA ARG A 207 -13.49 6.08 -4.94
C ARG A 207 -12.00 6.35 -5.05
N THR A 208 -11.26 5.93 -4.05
CA THR A 208 -9.80 6.11 -4.00
C THR A 208 -9.19 4.74 -3.79
N LEU A 209 -8.33 4.34 -4.71
CA LEU A 209 -7.68 3.03 -4.68
C LEU A 209 -6.34 3.17 -3.97
N MET A 210 -6.17 2.50 -2.85
CA MET A 210 -5.05 2.75 -1.95
C MET A 210 -4.42 1.44 -1.45
N PRO A 211 -3.59 0.78 -2.27
CA PRO A 211 -2.89 -0.42 -1.82
C PRO A 211 -1.99 -0.11 -0.63
N GLU A 212 -1.91 -1.06 0.28
CA GLU A 212 -0.96 -1.03 1.37
C GLU A 212 0.43 -1.45 0.88
N VAL A 213 1.43 -0.73 1.35
CA VAL A 213 2.84 -0.94 1.00
C VAL A 213 3.69 -0.75 2.24
N GLY A 214 4.79 -1.45 2.37
CA GLY A 214 5.62 -1.27 3.57
C GLY A 214 6.69 -2.32 3.79
N ALA A 215 7.18 -2.36 5.02
CA ALA A 215 8.33 -3.17 5.40
C ALA A 215 8.14 -4.68 5.21
N GLN A 216 6.90 -5.14 5.20
CA GLN A 216 6.56 -6.55 5.08
C GLN A 216 5.78 -6.87 3.81
N ILE A 217 5.30 -5.84 3.12
CA ILE A 217 4.47 -5.99 1.94
C ILE A 217 5.33 -5.71 0.73
N GLY A 218 5.78 -6.77 0.11
CA GLY A 218 6.56 -6.71 -1.12
C GLY A 218 5.75 -6.23 -2.32
N ARG A 219 6.41 -6.14 -3.48
CA ARG A 219 5.76 -5.86 -4.77
C ARG A 219 5.13 -4.47 -4.88
N MET A 220 5.64 -3.48 -4.15
CA MET A 220 5.09 -2.10 -4.21
C MET A 220 5.00 -1.55 -5.63
N ARG A 221 5.98 -1.80 -6.49
CA ARG A 221 5.98 -1.33 -7.87
C ARG A 221 4.80 -1.89 -8.67
N GLU A 222 4.48 -3.16 -8.47
CA GLU A 222 3.34 -3.83 -9.09
C GLU A 222 2.01 -3.29 -8.54
N ALA A 223 1.91 -3.14 -7.22
CA ALA A 223 0.73 -2.56 -6.57
C ALA A 223 0.45 -1.13 -7.06
N VAL A 224 1.48 -0.31 -7.21
CA VAL A 224 1.39 1.05 -7.77
C VAL A 224 0.97 1.02 -9.25
N ALA A 225 1.57 0.13 -10.05
CA ALA A 225 1.23 -0.01 -11.46
C ALA A 225 -0.24 -0.43 -11.66
N LEU A 226 -0.74 -1.33 -10.82
CA LEU A 226 -2.13 -1.76 -10.85
C LEU A 226 -3.09 -0.64 -10.39
N ALA A 227 -2.81 -0.02 -9.23
CA ALA A 227 -3.67 1.05 -8.71
C ALA A 227 -3.76 2.22 -9.68
N ARG A 228 -2.63 2.64 -10.27
CA ARG A 228 -2.56 3.71 -11.26
C ARG A 228 -3.29 3.35 -12.55
N GLY A 229 -3.07 2.15 -13.08
CA GLY A 229 -3.71 1.67 -14.31
C GLY A 229 -5.24 1.58 -14.17
N VAL A 230 -5.73 0.98 -13.08
CA VAL A 230 -7.18 0.87 -12.80
C VAL A 230 -7.79 2.25 -12.55
N ALA A 231 -7.16 3.09 -11.74
CA ALA A 231 -7.64 4.44 -11.48
C ALA A 231 -7.71 5.30 -12.75
N LEU A 232 -6.69 5.20 -13.62
CA LEU A 232 -6.67 5.89 -14.90
C LEU A 232 -7.79 5.42 -15.85
N ALA A 233 -8.09 4.12 -15.83
CA ALA A 233 -9.16 3.53 -16.64
C ALA A 233 -10.55 3.97 -16.18
N SER A 234 -10.75 4.15 -14.88
CA SER A 234 -12.03 4.50 -14.27
C SER A 234 -12.18 6.00 -13.91
N GLY A 235 -11.15 6.81 -14.12
CA GLY A 235 -11.16 8.24 -13.76
C GLY A 235 -11.17 8.50 -12.26
N LYS A 236 -10.61 7.59 -11.46
CA LYS A 236 -10.58 7.68 -9.99
C LYS A 236 -9.24 8.21 -9.48
N LYS A 237 -9.22 8.57 -8.19
CA LYS A 237 -8.01 8.89 -7.44
C LYS A 237 -7.34 7.59 -6.96
N TRP A 238 -6.03 7.63 -6.80
CA TRP A 238 -5.27 6.54 -6.20
C TRP A 238 -4.18 7.07 -5.25
N GLY A 239 -3.64 6.18 -4.44
CA GLY A 239 -2.57 6.52 -3.52
C GLY A 239 -1.91 5.27 -2.96
N THR A 240 -1.11 5.44 -1.91
CA THR A 240 -0.54 4.33 -1.15
C THR A 240 -0.75 4.54 0.34
N TYR A 241 -0.80 3.44 1.06
CA TYR A 241 -0.85 3.41 2.51
C TYR A 241 0.39 2.71 3.01
N TYR A 242 1.26 3.48 3.67
CA TYR A 242 2.57 2.99 4.09
C TYR A 242 2.53 2.41 5.49
N GLU A 243 3.03 1.21 5.60
CA GLU A 243 3.21 0.49 6.84
C GLU A 243 4.70 0.45 7.18
N CYS A 244 5.12 1.27 8.13
CA CYS A 244 6.52 1.32 8.56
C CYS A 244 6.86 0.31 9.66
N TRP A 245 5.83 -0.18 10.35
CA TRP A 245 5.91 -1.18 11.43
C TRP A 245 6.91 -0.85 12.52
N ARG A 246 6.94 0.39 12.93
CA ARG A 246 7.66 0.76 14.14
C ARG A 246 6.71 1.00 15.30
N ALA A 247 7.04 0.42 16.44
CA ALA A 247 6.40 0.67 17.72
C ALA A 247 7.46 0.71 18.83
N ASP A 248 7.41 1.72 19.68
CA ASP A 248 8.26 1.77 20.87
C ASP A 248 7.49 1.18 22.04
N TYR A 249 7.79 -0.05 22.39
CA TYR A 249 7.17 -0.75 23.51
C TYR A 249 7.94 -0.49 24.80
N ASN A 250 7.23 -0.05 25.83
CA ASN A 250 7.76 0.06 27.18
C ASN A 250 7.43 -1.21 27.96
N PRO A 251 8.41 -2.06 28.27
CA PRO A 251 8.18 -3.30 28.99
C PRO A 251 7.73 -3.08 30.46
N GLU A 252 8.00 -1.92 31.05
CA GLU A 252 7.62 -1.61 32.41
C GLU A 252 6.13 -1.30 32.53
N THR A 253 5.58 -0.61 31.53
CA THR A 253 4.15 -0.25 31.51
C THR A 253 3.32 -1.27 30.74
N GLY A 254 3.95 -2.18 30.00
CA GLY A 254 3.26 -3.09 29.10
C GLY A 254 2.57 -2.36 27.94
N ARG A 255 2.95 -1.12 27.67
CA ARG A 255 2.33 -0.24 26.67
C ARG A 255 3.33 0.18 25.62
N ASN A 256 2.78 0.52 24.49
CA ASN A 256 3.52 1.22 23.47
C ASN A 256 3.42 2.72 23.77
N ASP A 257 4.50 3.32 24.27
CA ASP A 257 4.50 4.72 24.72
C ASP A 257 4.34 5.71 23.55
N CYS A 258 4.61 5.29 22.33
CA CYS A 258 4.35 6.06 21.13
C CYS A 258 2.97 5.81 20.53
N CYS A 259 2.22 4.85 21.08
CA CYS A 259 0.85 4.60 20.70
C CYS A 259 -0.10 5.35 21.59
N MET A 260 -1.16 5.81 20.99
CA MET A 260 -2.35 6.20 21.74
C MET A 260 -2.78 5.09 22.72
N PRO A 261 -3.39 5.44 23.85
CA PRO A 261 -3.86 4.45 24.84
C PRO A 261 -4.70 3.30 24.29
N CYS A 262 -5.20 3.45 23.08
CA CYS A 262 -5.99 2.47 22.36
C CYS A 262 -5.19 1.30 21.77
N PHE A 263 -3.89 1.42 21.61
CA PHE A 263 -3.01 0.33 21.19
C PHE A 263 -2.32 -0.30 22.42
N ASN A 264 -3.08 -0.68 23.42
CA ASN A 264 -2.63 -1.71 24.36
C ASN A 264 -2.49 -3.01 23.58
N LEU A 265 -1.46 -3.08 22.78
CA LEU A 265 -1.09 -4.30 22.11
C LEU A 265 -0.55 -5.21 23.22
N ASP A 266 -1.27 -6.27 23.49
CA ASP A 266 -0.81 -7.37 24.32
C ASP A 266 0.54 -7.85 23.74
N PRO A 267 1.62 -7.93 24.51
CA PRO A 267 2.91 -8.43 24.02
C PRO A 267 2.83 -9.88 23.49
N ILE A 268 1.73 -10.57 23.71
CA ILE A 268 1.46 -11.92 23.18
C ILE A 268 0.70 -11.84 21.85
N ASN A 269 0.37 -10.65 21.35
CA ASN A 269 -0.34 -10.51 20.08
C ASN A 269 0.60 -10.88 18.93
N GLU A 270 0.13 -11.74 18.05
CA GLU A 270 0.88 -12.19 16.84
C GLU A 270 1.32 -11.06 15.91
N TRP A 271 0.76 -9.86 16.06
CA TRP A 271 1.17 -8.62 15.39
C TRP A 271 2.47 -8.01 15.95
N TYR A 272 2.90 -8.46 17.14
CA TYR A 272 4.20 -8.11 17.66
C TYR A 272 5.25 -9.06 17.12
N LEU A 273 5.90 -8.65 16.09
CA LEU A 273 7.14 -9.26 15.66
C LEU A 273 8.22 -8.84 16.65
N THR A 274 8.56 -9.70 17.58
CA THR A 274 9.62 -9.47 18.56
C THR A 274 10.82 -10.34 18.22
N GLN A 275 11.97 -10.00 18.78
CA GLN A 275 13.17 -10.82 18.67
C GLN A 275 12.93 -12.27 19.16
N GLU A 276 12.07 -12.47 20.17
CA GLU A 276 11.70 -13.80 20.66
C GLU A 276 10.89 -14.62 19.66
N THR A 277 10.07 -13.96 18.85
CA THR A 277 9.19 -14.63 17.88
C THR A 277 9.82 -14.76 16.49
N HIS A 278 10.75 -13.88 16.11
CA HIS A 278 11.34 -13.78 14.77
C HIS A 278 12.87 -13.78 14.80
N GLY A 279 13.49 -13.99 15.96
CA GLY A 279 14.94 -13.92 16.10
C GLY A 279 15.50 -12.52 15.82
N ASP A 280 16.63 -12.48 15.12
CA ASP A 280 17.28 -11.21 14.74
C ASP A 280 16.79 -10.63 13.42
N ASP A 281 15.84 -11.29 12.74
CA ASP A 281 15.44 -10.90 11.40
C ASP A 281 14.72 -9.55 11.37
N PHE A 282 13.65 -9.41 12.16
CA PHE A 282 12.83 -8.20 12.17
C PHE A 282 12.07 -8.04 13.48
N THR A 283 12.02 -6.83 14.01
CA THR A 283 11.07 -6.47 15.08
C THR A 283 10.41 -5.12 14.81
N THR A 284 9.24 -4.94 15.41
CA THR A 284 8.53 -3.66 15.41
C THR A 284 8.99 -2.72 16.52
N HIS A 285 9.83 -3.21 17.46
CA HIS A 285 10.15 -2.53 18.71
C HIS A 285 11.58 -2.06 18.79
N GLY A 286 11.77 -1.00 19.61
CA GLY A 286 13.07 -0.49 19.99
C GLY A 286 13.75 0.33 18.88
N LYS A 287 15.00 0.67 19.12
CA LYS A 287 15.81 1.55 18.26
C LYS A 287 15.89 1.09 16.81
N ASN A 288 15.95 -0.20 16.61
CA ASN A 288 16.08 -0.79 15.28
C ASN A 288 14.74 -1.35 14.75
N GLY A 289 13.62 -1.04 15.42
CA GLY A 289 12.29 -1.49 15.00
C GLY A 289 11.83 -0.85 13.69
N GLY A 290 10.96 -1.56 12.98
CA GLY A 290 10.37 -1.10 11.72
C GLY A 290 11.31 -1.11 10.52
N SER A 291 10.84 -0.56 9.41
CA SER A 291 11.63 -0.41 8.18
C SER A 291 12.78 0.59 8.35
N SER A 292 13.77 0.55 7.46
CA SER A 292 14.82 1.56 7.44
C SER A 292 14.30 2.94 7.05
N ARG A 293 15.00 3.97 7.51
CA ARG A 293 14.74 5.36 7.08
C ARG A 293 14.95 5.53 5.59
N LEU A 294 15.91 4.81 5.03
CA LEU A 294 16.20 4.80 3.60
C LEU A 294 15.04 4.20 2.78
N LEU A 295 14.39 3.15 3.29
CA LEU A 295 13.18 2.61 2.65
C LEU A 295 12.02 3.58 2.76
N GLN A 296 11.81 4.21 3.92
CA GLN A 296 10.77 5.23 4.10
C GLN A 296 10.92 6.36 3.06
N GLU A 297 12.12 6.91 2.89
CA GLU A 297 12.37 7.96 1.90
C GLU A 297 12.08 7.48 0.47
N ARG A 298 12.54 6.28 0.10
CA ARG A 298 12.28 5.72 -1.23
C ARG A 298 10.79 5.53 -1.47
N ILE A 299 10.03 5.01 -0.51
CA ILE A 299 8.58 4.84 -0.62
C ILE A 299 7.89 6.20 -0.80
N TYR A 300 8.26 7.19 -0.01
CA TYR A 300 7.68 8.54 -0.08
C TYR A 300 7.89 9.17 -1.47
N TYR A 301 9.13 9.20 -1.94
CA TYR A 301 9.44 9.80 -3.23
C TYR A 301 8.96 8.96 -4.40
N HIS A 302 8.99 7.64 -4.31
CA HIS A 302 8.43 6.77 -5.33
C HIS A 302 6.92 7.03 -5.50
N THR A 303 6.17 7.08 -4.41
CA THR A 303 4.73 7.37 -4.43
C THR A 303 4.43 8.74 -5.05
N LEU A 304 5.14 9.79 -4.60
CA LEU A 304 4.97 11.14 -5.13
C LEU A 304 5.26 11.20 -6.63
N MET A 305 6.40 10.67 -7.05
CA MET A 305 6.86 10.74 -8.44
C MET A 305 6.09 9.79 -9.36
N SER A 306 5.43 8.77 -8.81
CA SER A 306 4.47 7.93 -9.55
C SER A 306 3.13 8.62 -9.82
N GLY A 307 2.89 9.81 -9.23
CA GLY A 307 1.69 10.60 -9.49
C GLY A 307 0.51 10.24 -8.60
N ALA A 308 0.74 9.73 -7.39
CA ALA A 308 -0.31 9.46 -6.44
C ALA A 308 -1.06 10.74 -6.01
N ASP A 309 -2.37 10.63 -5.83
CA ASP A 309 -3.21 11.71 -5.30
C ASP A 309 -3.12 11.80 -3.77
N THR A 310 -2.97 10.64 -3.12
CA THR A 310 -3.04 10.51 -1.66
C THR A 310 -1.91 9.64 -1.12
N PHE A 311 -1.49 9.95 0.11
CA PHE A 311 -0.56 9.15 0.89
C PHE A 311 -1.03 9.07 2.34
N GLY A 312 -1.18 7.87 2.86
CA GLY A 312 -1.49 7.63 4.28
C GLY A 312 -0.43 6.76 4.93
N GLU A 313 -0.47 6.67 6.25
CA GLU A 313 0.44 5.83 7.02
C GLU A 313 -0.31 5.00 8.05
N GLU A 314 0.07 3.75 8.16
CA GLU A 314 -0.24 2.96 9.33
C GLU A 314 0.64 3.42 10.50
N TRP A 315 0.08 3.43 11.72
CA TRP A 315 0.84 3.79 12.93
C TRP A 315 1.57 5.15 12.84
N GLY A 316 1.00 6.10 12.08
CA GLY A 316 1.65 7.37 11.77
C GLY A 316 2.05 8.21 12.98
N LEU A 317 1.41 8.01 14.16
CA LEU A 317 1.86 8.64 15.41
C LEU A 317 3.14 8.02 15.94
N ASN A 318 3.17 6.69 16.02
CA ASN A 318 4.33 5.95 16.51
C ASN A 318 5.56 6.16 15.64
N CYS A 319 5.31 6.30 14.33
CA CYS A 319 6.38 6.59 13.39
C CYS A 319 6.89 8.00 13.53
N SER A 320 6.01 8.97 13.81
CA SER A 320 6.37 10.39 13.75
C SER A 320 7.03 10.92 15.02
N TYR A 321 6.68 10.38 16.18
CA TYR A 321 7.09 10.96 17.46
C TYR A 321 7.81 9.95 18.34
N SER A 322 8.94 10.36 18.90
CA SER A 322 9.67 9.63 19.94
C SER A 322 9.12 9.95 21.35
N ASP A 323 8.54 11.14 21.53
CA ASP A 323 7.85 11.56 22.73
C ASP A 323 6.61 12.38 22.36
N MET A 324 5.45 11.95 22.81
CA MET A 324 4.19 12.65 22.57
C MET A 324 3.82 13.63 23.69
N ASN A 325 4.52 13.66 24.81
CA ASN A 325 4.27 14.65 25.85
C ASN A 325 4.72 16.04 25.40
N ASP A 326 5.83 16.10 24.71
CA ASP A 326 6.37 17.34 24.14
C ASP A 326 6.37 17.36 22.61
N TRP A 327 5.89 16.31 21.96
CA TRP A 327 5.85 16.16 20.50
C TRP A 327 7.23 16.19 19.82
N THR A 328 8.22 15.59 20.46
CA THR A 328 9.54 15.43 19.86
C THR A 328 9.48 14.44 18.71
N LEU A 329 9.98 14.85 17.53
CA LEU A 329 10.01 13.98 16.35
C LEU A 329 10.93 12.80 16.56
N SER A 330 10.53 11.67 16.02
CA SER A 330 11.42 10.52 15.80
C SER A 330 12.27 10.73 14.55
N GLU A 331 13.21 9.84 14.29
CA GLU A 331 13.96 9.82 13.03
C GLU A 331 13.01 9.69 11.81
N TYR A 332 11.93 8.91 11.93
CA TYR A 332 10.88 8.83 10.89
C TYR A 332 10.13 10.15 10.73
N GLY A 333 9.83 10.83 11.83
CA GLY A 333 9.17 12.13 11.83
C GLY A 333 10.02 13.22 11.18
N GLU A 334 11.32 13.21 11.40
CA GLU A 334 12.24 14.16 10.74
C GLU A 334 12.28 13.94 9.21
N ILE A 335 12.32 12.70 8.75
CA ILE A 335 12.26 12.38 7.33
C ILE A 335 10.90 12.80 6.74
N LYS A 336 9.80 12.51 7.44
CA LYS A 336 8.46 12.97 7.04
C LYS A 336 8.43 14.49 6.87
N LYS A 337 8.97 15.23 7.82
CA LYS A 337 9.05 16.70 7.76
C LYS A 337 9.85 17.19 6.55
N GLN A 338 11.00 16.59 6.29
CA GLN A 338 11.81 16.93 5.12
C GLN A 338 11.06 16.62 3.82
N PHE A 339 10.42 15.47 3.74
CA PHE A 339 9.62 15.07 2.59
C PHE A 339 8.46 16.04 2.34
N ILE A 340 7.66 16.36 3.36
CA ILE A 340 6.51 17.28 3.26
C ILE A 340 6.96 18.65 2.75
N ASN A 341 8.08 19.17 3.27
CA ASN A 341 8.64 20.45 2.83
C ASN A 341 9.10 20.40 1.37
N THR A 342 9.68 19.29 0.92
CA THR A 342 10.08 19.12 -0.49
C THR A 342 8.86 18.97 -1.39
N ALA A 343 7.89 18.15 -0.98
CA ALA A 343 6.69 17.84 -1.74
C ALA A 343 5.75 19.05 -1.91
N ALA A 344 5.74 19.99 -0.95
CA ALA A 344 4.93 21.23 -1.00
C ALA A 344 5.16 22.08 -2.26
N GLY A 345 6.27 21.91 -2.95
CA GLY A 345 6.57 22.60 -4.22
C GLY A 345 6.25 21.79 -5.47
N ILE A 346 5.70 20.58 -5.35
CA ILE A 346 5.52 19.62 -6.44
C ILE A 346 4.05 19.19 -6.49
N HIS A 347 3.32 19.60 -7.52
CA HIS A 347 1.90 19.29 -7.67
C HIS A 347 1.59 18.70 -9.05
N GLY A 348 0.45 18.02 -9.17
CA GLY A 348 -0.05 17.48 -10.42
C GLY A 348 0.92 16.54 -11.13
N VAL A 349 1.70 15.79 -10.37
CA VAL A 349 2.70 14.86 -10.92
C VAL A 349 2.03 13.80 -11.77
N LYS A 350 2.59 13.57 -12.94
CA LYS A 350 2.16 12.51 -13.86
C LYS A 350 3.39 11.68 -14.27
N ALA A 351 3.37 10.41 -13.97
CA ALA A 351 4.39 9.49 -14.44
C ALA A 351 4.28 9.28 -15.96
N LYS A 352 5.41 9.17 -16.65
CA LYS A 352 5.45 8.79 -18.05
C LYS A 352 5.47 7.25 -18.14
N VAL A 353 4.33 6.67 -18.47
CA VAL A 353 4.11 5.23 -18.53
C VAL A 353 3.57 4.85 -19.90
N PRO A 354 4.43 4.55 -20.88
CA PRO A 354 4.00 4.27 -22.24
C PRO A 354 3.50 2.85 -22.48
N PHE A 355 3.69 1.93 -21.53
CA PHE A 355 3.30 0.54 -21.66
C PHE A 355 2.22 0.16 -20.65
N ALA A 356 1.30 -0.75 -21.03
CA ALA A 356 0.40 -1.41 -20.10
C ALA A 356 0.41 -2.93 -20.31
N VAL A 357 0.38 -3.66 -19.20
CA VAL A 357 0.12 -5.11 -19.19
C VAL A 357 -1.38 -5.31 -19.11
N VAL A 358 -1.92 -6.03 -20.08
CA VAL A 358 -3.37 -6.31 -20.16
C VAL A 358 -3.63 -7.69 -19.55
N LEU A 359 -4.23 -7.70 -18.37
CA LEU A 359 -4.63 -8.92 -17.68
C LEU A 359 -6.05 -9.37 -18.09
N PRO A 360 -6.37 -10.65 -17.97
CA PRO A 360 -7.75 -11.12 -18.08
C PRO A 360 -8.64 -10.46 -17.01
N LYS A 361 -9.88 -10.16 -17.38
CA LYS A 361 -10.84 -9.46 -16.49
C LYS A 361 -11.04 -10.13 -15.12
N ASP A 362 -10.96 -11.46 -15.08
CA ASP A 362 -11.19 -12.25 -13.88
C ASP A 362 -9.87 -12.65 -13.18
N TYR A 363 -8.73 -12.12 -13.63
CA TYR A 363 -7.45 -12.43 -12.98
C TYR A 363 -7.34 -11.72 -11.65
N ILE A 364 -7.39 -12.50 -10.60
CA ILE A 364 -7.06 -12.10 -9.25
C ILE A 364 -5.94 -13.04 -8.83
N CYS A 365 -4.75 -12.55 -8.85
CA CYS A 365 -3.49 -13.22 -8.57
C CYS A 365 -3.54 -14.10 -7.33
N VAL A 366 -3.20 -15.53 -7.47
CA VAL A 366 -3.44 -16.16 -6.31
C VAL A 366 -3.17 -17.61 -5.98
N GLU A 367 -2.56 -17.91 -4.88
CA GLU A 367 -2.70 -19.14 -4.12
C GLU A 367 -3.55 -18.93 -2.87
N LEU A 368 -4.60 -19.73 -2.68
CA LEU A 368 -5.33 -19.73 -1.40
C LEU A 368 -4.47 -20.47 -0.36
N PRO A 369 -3.96 -19.78 0.66
CA PRO A 369 -3.18 -20.46 1.69
C PRO A 369 -4.05 -21.48 2.43
N ASP A 370 -3.47 -22.64 2.72
CA ASP A 370 -4.10 -23.61 3.60
C ASP A 370 -3.78 -23.27 5.06
N PRO A 371 -4.75 -22.74 5.84
CA PRO A 371 -4.48 -22.30 7.20
C PRO A 371 -4.10 -23.43 8.16
N PHE A 372 -4.31 -24.70 7.76
CA PHE A 372 -3.84 -25.84 8.54
C PHE A 372 -2.36 -26.18 8.30
N LYS A 373 -1.78 -25.69 7.21
CA LYS A 373 -0.36 -25.93 6.88
C LYS A 373 0.56 -24.86 7.43
N VAL A 374 0.06 -23.68 7.71
CA VAL A 374 0.85 -22.58 8.29
C VAL A 374 1.13 -22.87 9.75
N GLN A 375 2.35 -23.27 10.06
CA GLN A 375 2.75 -23.64 11.42
C GLN A 375 3.43 -22.51 12.21
N LYS A 376 4.00 -21.51 11.52
CA LYS A 376 4.72 -20.40 12.15
C LYS A 376 4.36 -19.08 11.45
N PRO A 377 4.39 -17.94 12.16
CA PRO A 377 4.24 -16.63 11.53
C PRO A 377 5.25 -16.35 10.41
N SER A 378 6.47 -16.89 10.53
CA SER A 378 7.50 -16.81 9.50
C SER A 378 7.16 -17.57 8.22
N ASP A 379 6.31 -18.60 8.32
CA ASP A 379 5.90 -19.40 7.15
C ASP A 379 4.85 -18.68 6.29
N ARG A 380 4.37 -17.52 6.73
CA ARG A 380 3.36 -16.70 6.04
C ARG A 380 3.94 -15.83 4.93
N ARG A 381 5.25 -15.75 4.81
CA ARG A 381 5.96 -14.73 4.01
C ARG A 381 5.71 -14.80 2.51
N GLY A 382 5.59 -15.96 1.93
CA GLY A 382 5.33 -16.14 0.49
C GLY A 382 3.87 -16.44 0.17
N GLU A 383 3.06 -16.69 1.20
CA GLU A 383 1.70 -17.18 1.05
C GLU A 383 0.64 -16.06 1.01
N TYR A 384 1.04 -14.83 1.35
CA TYR A 384 0.13 -13.67 1.40
C TYR A 384 -0.56 -13.36 0.07
N MET A 385 0.01 -13.84 -1.01
CA MET A 385 -0.33 -13.37 -2.34
C MET A 385 -0.81 -14.49 -3.25
N SER A 386 -0.95 -15.72 -2.77
CA SER A 386 -1.23 -16.82 -3.68
C SER A 386 -2.49 -17.63 -3.32
N VAL A 387 -3.38 -17.84 -4.28
CA VAL A 387 -4.52 -18.77 -4.24
C VAL A 387 -4.20 -19.95 -5.09
N LYS A 388 -4.24 -21.19 -4.56
CA LYS A 388 -4.07 -22.40 -5.39
C LYS A 388 -5.19 -22.51 -6.39
N LEU A 389 -4.80 -22.45 -7.64
CA LEU A 389 -5.65 -22.68 -8.79
C LEU A 389 -5.77 -24.17 -9.07
N GLY A 390 -6.85 -24.55 -9.71
CA GLY A 390 -6.97 -25.88 -10.28
C GLY A 390 -5.85 -26.17 -11.27
N ALA A 391 -5.48 -27.43 -11.48
CA ALA A 391 -4.36 -27.80 -12.36
C ALA A 391 -4.50 -27.25 -13.79
N ALA A 392 -5.72 -27.07 -14.30
CA ALA A 392 -5.95 -26.51 -15.63
C ALA A 392 -5.61 -25.01 -15.73
N ASP A 393 -5.67 -24.29 -14.61
CA ASP A 393 -5.40 -22.86 -14.58
C ASP A 393 -3.93 -22.56 -14.26
N THR A 394 -3.20 -23.53 -13.70
CA THR A 394 -1.83 -23.33 -13.20
C THR A 394 -0.87 -22.91 -14.31
N GLU A 395 -0.97 -23.51 -15.50
CA GLU A 395 -0.09 -23.14 -16.64
C GLU A 395 -0.37 -21.73 -17.13
N TYR A 396 -1.64 -21.39 -17.26
CA TYR A 396 -2.06 -20.07 -17.72
C TYR A 396 -1.67 -18.96 -16.74
N TYR A 397 -1.96 -19.15 -15.46
CA TYR A 397 -1.58 -18.18 -14.44
C TYR A 397 -0.06 -18.13 -14.24
N GLY A 398 0.63 -19.26 -14.40
CA GLY A 398 2.09 -19.31 -14.40
C GLY A 398 2.71 -18.43 -15.49
N HIS A 399 2.08 -18.36 -16.65
CA HIS A 399 2.51 -17.44 -17.73
C HIS A 399 2.36 -15.96 -17.32
N ILE A 400 1.21 -15.57 -16.76
CA ILE A 400 0.99 -14.19 -16.27
C ILE A 400 2.00 -13.84 -15.16
N GLU A 401 2.18 -14.75 -14.19
CA GLU A 401 3.17 -14.58 -13.13
C GLU A 401 4.60 -14.44 -13.68
N GLY A 402 4.92 -15.17 -14.75
CA GLY A 402 6.18 -15.04 -15.46
C GLY A 402 6.38 -13.66 -16.07
N ILE A 403 5.36 -13.10 -16.72
CA ILE A 403 5.39 -11.73 -17.26
C ILE A 403 5.58 -10.70 -16.14
N LEU A 404 4.77 -10.79 -15.09
CA LEU A 404 4.85 -9.83 -13.97
C LEU A 404 6.19 -9.92 -13.23
N THR A 405 6.73 -11.13 -13.06
CA THR A 405 8.07 -11.33 -12.51
C THR A 405 9.15 -10.71 -13.38
N LEU A 406 9.06 -10.89 -14.70
CA LEU A 406 9.98 -10.28 -15.65
C LEU A 406 9.98 -8.75 -15.57
N LEU A 407 8.80 -8.14 -15.54
CA LEU A 407 8.66 -6.68 -15.63
C LEU A 407 8.94 -5.97 -14.30
N PHE A 408 8.53 -6.57 -13.19
CA PHE A 408 8.64 -5.97 -11.86
C PHE A 408 9.75 -6.57 -11.00
N ASN A 409 10.44 -7.61 -11.50
CA ASN A 409 11.51 -8.30 -10.80
C ASN A 409 11.08 -8.73 -9.38
N ARG A 410 10.04 -9.54 -9.32
CA ARG A 410 9.54 -10.09 -8.05
C ARG A 410 10.61 -10.93 -7.36
N THR A 411 10.84 -10.66 -6.10
CA THR A 411 11.74 -11.43 -5.23
C THR A 411 10.94 -12.07 -4.10
N GLU A 412 11.50 -13.10 -3.48
CA GLU A 412 10.88 -13.69 -2.30
C GLU A 412 10.85 -12.68 -1.15
N ASP A 413 9.71 -12.63 -0.47
CA ASP A 413 9.53 -11.81 0.71
C ASP A 413 10.35 -12.39 1.86
N THR A 414 11.32 -11.62 2.34
CA THR A 414 12.11 -11.98 3.53
C THR A 414 12.17 -10.78 4.44
N PHE A 415 11.81 -10.96 5.71
CA PHE A 415 11.99 -9.90 6.70
C PHE A 415 13.44 -9.46 6.77
N GLY A 416 13.67 -8.17 6.95
CA GLY A 416 15.01 -7.61 6.99
C GLY A 416 15.64 -7.32 5.63
N ASN A 417 15.27 -8.04 4.58
CA ASN A 417 15.70 -7.73 3.23
C ASN A 417 14.69 -6.80 2.55
N GLU A 418 14.91 -5.52 2.63
CA GLU A 418 14.00 -4.51 2.10
C GLU A 418 13.98 -4.42 0.57
N SER A 419 14.83 -5.17 -0.14
CA SER A 419 14.89 -5.17 -1.61
C SER A 419 13.64 -5.77 -2.27
N HIS A 420 12.82 -6.50 -1.52
CA HIS A 420 11.56 -7.07 -2.01
C HIS A 420 10.40 -6.04 -2.07
N VAL A 421 10.51 -4.94 -1.34
CA VAL A 421 9.47 -3.87 -1.31
C VAL A 421 9.50 -3.07 -2.62
N LEU A 422 10.66 -2.49 -2.91
CA LEU A 422 10.95 -1.82 -4.17
C LEU A 422 12.12 -2.55 -4.83
N THR A 423 11.89 -3.21 -5.95
CA THR A 423 12.91 -4.03 -6.61
C THR A 423 13.64 -3.26 -7.70
N ASN A 424 14.95 -3.52 -7.87
CA ASN A 424 15.65 -3.05 -9.04
C ASN A 424 15.16 -3.80 -10.28
N THR A 425 15.11 -3.12 -11.43
CA THR A 425 14.68 -3.69 -12.70
C THR A 425 15.44 -3.07 -13.85
N ARG A 426 15.65 -3.84 -14.91
CA ARG A 426 16.28 -3.35 -16.13
C ARG A 426 15.40 -2.40 -16.94
N PHE A 427 14.07 -2.40 -16.69
CA PHE A 427 13.12 -1.66 -17.53
C PHE A 427 12.65 -0.32 -16.98
N GLY A 428 12.76 -0.09 -15.66
CA GLY A 428 12.15 1.06 -14.97
C GLY A 428 10.66 0.90 -14.70
N ASP A 429 10.02 1.94 -14.15
CA ASP A 429 8.57 2.00 -13.92
C ASP A 429 7.86 2.62 -15.12
N VAL A 430 7.87 1.88 -16.23
CA VAL A 430 7.28 2.29 -17.50
C VAL A 430 6.01 1.52 -17.84
N PHE A 431 5.50 0.71 -16.90
CA PHE A 431 4.34 -0.16 -17.06
C PHE A 431 3.23 0.21 -16.10
N ASP A 432 1.99 0.17 -16.60
CA ASP A 432 0.78 0.04 -15.81
C ASP A 432 0.21 -1.37 -15.97
N ILE A 433 -0.68 -1.75 -15.07
CA ILE A 433 -1.48 -2.97 -15.18
C ILE A 433 -2.93 -2.56 -15.38
N VAL A 434 -3.52 -3.05 -16.45
CA VAL A 434 -4.93 -2.84 -16.82
C VAL A 434 -5.59 -4.17 -17.12
N TYR A 435 -6.89 -4.17 -17.33
CA TYR A 435 -7.63 -5.38 -17.64
C TYR A 435 -8.22 -5.35 -19.05
N GLU A 436 -8.47 -6.52 -19.63
CA GLU A 436 -8.96 -6.68 -21.01
C GLU A 436 -10.28 -5.97 -21.29
N ASP A 437 -11.06 -5.68 -20.27
CA ASP A 437 -12.35 -4.98 -20.33
C ASP A 437 -12.23 -3.45 -20.15
N ALA A 438 -11.01 -2.92 -20.03
CA ALA A 438 -10.79 -1.48 -20.03
C ALA A 438 -11.24 -0.85 -21.35
N SER A 439 -11.78 0.37 -21.28
CA SER A 439 -12.28 1.09 -22.46
C SER A 439 -11.15 1.42 -23.45
N ASP A 440 -11.49 1.54 -24.74
CA ASP A 440 -10.53 1.96 -25.77
C ASP A 440 -9.94 3.35 -25.48
N GLU A 441 -10.70 4.24 -24.83
CA GLU A 441 -10.22 5.54 -24.38
C GLU A 441 -9.12 5.38 -23.33
N ALA A 442 -9.32 4.51 -22.35
CA ALA A 442 -8.32 4.23 -21.31
C ALA A 442 -7.06 3.60 -21.92
N LEU A 443 -7.23 2.61 -22.79
CA LEU A 443 -6.12 1.92 -23.47
C LEU A 443 -5.34 2.84 -24.41
N SER A 444 -6.00 3.83 -25.04
CA SER A 444 -5.35 4.78 -25.94
C SER A 444 -4.33 5.70 -25.29
N LYS A 445 -4.28 5.73 -23.96
CA LYS A 445 -3.28 6.48 -23.19
C LYS A 445 -1.89 5.83 -23.21
N TYR A 446 -1.80 4.57 -23.64
CA TYR A 446 -0.56 3.81 -23.73
C TYR A 446 -0.08 3.70 -25.17
N ASP A 447 1.21 3.83 -25.38
CA ASP A 447 1.83 3.63 -26.71
C ASP A 447 1.86 2.13 -27.09
N TYR A 448 2.00 1.25 -26.10
CA TYR A 448 2.09 -0.20 -26.26
C TYR A 448 1.28 -0.96 -25.20
N LEU A 449 0.65 -2.05 -25.64
CA LEU A 449 -0.11 -2.96 -24.77
C LEU A 449 0.56 -4.34 -24.82
N ILE A 450 0.86 -4.93 -23.67
CA ILE A 450 1.41 -6.29 -23.56
C ILE A 450 0.23 -7.23 -23.27
N ASP A 451 -0.08 -8.11 -24.21
CA ASP A 451 -1.18 -9.06 -24.04
C ASP A 451 -0.79 -10.23 -23.14
N ALA A 452 -1.26 -10.21 -21.91
CA ALA A 452 -1.09 -11.31 -20.95
C ALA A 452 -2.32 -12.22 -20.86
N THR A 453 -3.26 -12.13 -21.81
CA THR A 453 -4.45 -12.99 -21.85
C THR A 453 -4.15 -14.34 -22.49
N ALA A 454 -5.02 -15.35 -22.19
CA ALA A 454 -4.85 -16.69 -22.72
C ALA A 454 -4.80 -16.73 -24.25
N GLU A 455 -3.80 -17.41 -24.81
CA GLU A 455 -3.65 -17.59 -26.28
C GLU A 455 -3.73 -16.29 -27.09
N GLY A 456 -3.33 -15.16 -26.53
CA GLY A 456 -3.45 -13.86 -27.18
C GLY A 456 -4.90 -13.44 -27.45
N LYS A 457 -5.81 -13.74 -26.53
CA LYS A 457 -7.25 -13.45 -26.64
C LYS A 457 -7.52 -11.97 -26.86
N PHE A 458 -6.85 -11.12 -26.11
CA PHE A 458 -6.99 -9.67 -26.23
C PHE A 458 -6.50 -9.17 -27.58
N GLN A 459 -5.33 -9.62 -28.05
CA GLN A 459 -4.80 -9.28 -29.37
C GLN A 459 -5.77 -9.70 -30.49
N LYS A 460 -6.35 -10.91 -30.40
CA LYS A 460 -7.35 -11.38 -31.36
C LYS A 460 -8.62 -10.53 -31.34
N ALA A 461 -9.08 -10.12 -30.15
CA ALA A 461 -10.25 -9.26 -30.00
C ALA A 461 -10.02 -7.84 -30.52
N LYS A 462 -8.79 -7.34 -30.46
CA LYS A 462 -8.40 -6.00 -30.92
C LYS A 462 -7.75 -6.02 -32.33
N ALA A 463 -7.84 -7.12 -33.04
CA ALA A 463 -7.30 -7.21 -34.40
C ALA A 463 -7.90 -6.12 -35.31
N GLY A 464 -7.04 -5.32 -35.94
CA GLY A 464 -7.44 -4.17 -36.76
C GLY A 464 -7.66 -2.86 -36.02
N SER A 465 -7.44 -2.82 -34.69
CA SER A 465 -7.39 -1.57 -33.91
C SER A 465 -6.08 -0.80 -34.17
N SER A 466 -6.02 0.45 -33.72
CA SER A 466 -4.80 1.28 -33.80
C SER A 466 -3.79 0.97 -32.69
N HIS A 467 -4.10 0.08 -31.76
CA HIS A 467 -3.22 -0.25 -30.65
C HIS A 467 -2.03 -1.08 -31.10
N LYS A 468 -0.86 -0.76 -30.58
CA LYS A 468 0.37 -1.53 -30.77
C LYS A 468 0.46 -2.60 -29.68
N ILE A 469 0.04 -3.82 -30.01
CA ILE A 469 -0.01 -4.93 -29.06
C ILE A 469 1.26 -5.77 -29.20
N LEU A 470 1.94 -6.00 -28.07
CA LEU A 470 3.11 -6.86 -27.96
C LEU A 470 2.64 -8.25 -27.49
N GLU A 471 3.14 -9.28 -28.18
CA GLU A 471 2.89 -10.67 -27.80
C GLU A 471 3.77 -11.05 -26.60
N SER A 472 3.21 -11.82 -25.68
CA SER A 472 3.91 -12.28 -24.49
C SER A 472 4.09 -13.80 -24.42
N ALA A 473 3.63 -14.54 -25.44
CA ALA A 473 3.74 -16.00 -25.48
C ALA A 473 5.21 -16.48 -25.46
N ASP A 474 6.13 -15.66 -25.96
CA ASP A 474 7.57 -15.89 -25.96
C ASP A 474 8.24 -14.75 -25.20
N LEU A 475 8.66 -15.02 -23.96
CA LEU A 475 9.24 -14.00 -23.08
C LEU A 475 10.58 -13.48 -23.60
N ASP A 476 11.38 -14.27 -24.29
CA ASP A 476 12.66 -13.82 -24.84
C ASP A 476 12.44 -12.80 -25.97
N LYS A 477 11.42 -13.01 -26.81
CA LYS A 477 11.03 -12.01 -27.81
C LYS A 477 10.47 -10.75 -27.17
N LEU A 478 9.64 -10.88 -26.15
CA LEU A 478 9.11 -9.73 -25.41
C LEU A 478 10.26 -8.90 -24.81
N ILE A 479 11.24 -9.55 -24.18
CA ILE A 479 12.44 -8.91 -23.66
C ILE A 479 13.17 -8.13 -24.76
N ALA A 480 13.43 -8.77 -25.90
CA ALA A 480 14.15 -8.13 -27.01
C ALA A 480 13.40 -6.91 -27.56
N GLU A 481 12.06 -6.98 -27.63
CA GLU A 481 11.24 -5.83 -28.03
C GLU A 481 11.26 -4.71 -27.00
N LEU A 482 11.13 -5.02 -25.71
CA LEU A 482 11.18 -4.01 -24.65
C LEU A 482 12.56 -3.35 -24.57
N ASP A 483 13.65 -4.10 -24.71
CA ASP A 483 15.02 -3.56 -24.73
C ASP A 483 15.22 -2.55 -25.86
N ARG A 484 14.53 -2.71 -26.98
CA ARG A 484 14.54 -1.76 -28.09
C ARG A 484 13.59 -0.59 -27.89
N LEU A 485 12.33 -0.88 -27.52
CA LEU A 485 11.25 0.11 -27.49
C LEU A 485 11.35 1.09 -26.32
N ILE A 486 11.77 0.64 -25.13
CA ILE A 486 11.85 1.51 -23.96
C ILE A 486 12.84 2.66 -24.16
N PRO A 487 14.10 2.42 -24.58
CA PRO A 487 15.02 3.50 -24.89
C PRO A 487 14.54 4.43 -26.03
N GLU A 488 13.80 3.92 -27.01
CA GLU A 488 13.25 4.73 -28.13
C GLU A 488 12.07 5.62 -27.69
N THR A 489 11.28 5.16 -26.71
CA THR A 489 10.02 5.80 -26.31
C THR A 489 10.19 6.79 -25.16
N MET A 490 11.13 6.51 -24.26
CA MET A 490 11.32 7.31 -23.05
C MET A 490 12.22 8.53 -23.31
N PRO A 491 11.90 9.70 -22.74
CA PRO A 491 12.72 10.92 -22.87
C PRO A 491 14.08 10.78 -22.19
N VAL A 492 14.23 9.85 -21.27
CA VAL A 492 15.48 9.47 -20.61
C VAL A 492 15.46 7.99 -20.31
N TYR A 493 16.61 7.35 -20.42
CA TYR A 493 16.81 5.93 -20.11
C TYR A 493 17.96 5.76 -19.12
N VAL A 494 17.74 4.86 -18.14
CA VAL A 494 18.76 4.48 -17.14
C VAL A 494 19.00 2.98 -17.22
N ASP A 495 20.25 2.58 -17.27
CA ASP A 495 20.64 1.18 -17.35
C ASP A 495 20.93 0.62 -15.95
N GLY A 496 20.23 -0.45 -15.58
CA GLY A 496 20.60 -1.34 -14.46
C GLY A 496 20.02 -1.04 -13.08
N LEU A 497 19.25 0.05 -12.88
CA LEU A 497 18.57 0.34 -11.62
C LEU A 497 17.08 0.60 -11.85
N HIS A 498 16.31 0.61 -10.76
CA HIS A 498 14.94 1.07 -10.75
C HIS A 498 14.87 2.58 -11.01
N TRP A 499 14.08 2.98 -11.98
CA TRP A 499 13.91 4.39 -12.33
C TRP A 499 12.50 4.69 -12.82
N LEU A 500 12.11 5.95 -12.72
CA LEU A 500 10.86 6.46 -13.28
C LEU A 500 11.01 7.90 -13.76
N VAL A 501 10.20 8.28 -14.74
CA VAL A 501 10.12 9.65 -15.27
C VAL A 501 8.76 10.23 -14.95
N SER A 502 8.75 11.47 -14.50
CA SER A 502 7.50 12.19 -14.25
C SER A 502 7.58 13.66 -14.62
N THR A 503 6.42 14.29 -14.72
CA THR A 503 6.29 15.75 -14.98
C THR A 503 5.26 16.32 -14.03
N ASP A 504 5.54 17.48 -13.44
CA ASP A 504 4.59 18.19 -12.58
C ASP A 504 3.72 19.19 -13.37
N ASP A 505 2.81 19.86 -12.68
CA ASP A 505 1.90 20.87 -13.26
C ASP A 505 2.62 22.13 -13.77
N LYS A 506 3.87 22.38 -13.35
CA LYS A 506 4.74 23.45 -13.83
C LYS A 506 5.55 23.06 -15.06
N GLY A 507 5.40 21.83 -15.53
CA GLY A 507 6.15 21.28 -16.66
C GLY A 507 7.59 20.89 -16.31
N ARG A 508 7.98 20.84 -15.03
CA ARG A 508 9.30 20.34 -14.63
C ARG A 508 9.33 18.83 -14.83
N ARG A 509 10.35 18.36 -15.52
CA ARG A 509 10.55 16.92 -15.75
C ARG A 509 11.52 16.37 -14.71
N PHE A 510 11.17 15.23 -14.16
CA PHE A 510 11.95 14.53 -13.14
C PHE A 510 12.35 13.15 -13.64
N LEU A 511 13.60 12.78 -13.34
CA LEU A 511 14.10 11.42 -13.38
C LEU A 511 14.41 10.99 -11.95
N SER A 512 13.67 10.02 -11.43
CA SER A 512 13.98 9.40 -10.14
C SER A 512 14.69 8.08 -10.36
N VAL A 513 15.81 7.87 -9.68
CA VAL A 513 16.62 6.65 -9.76
C VAL A 513 16.78 6.10 -8.34
N PHE A 514 16.40 4.84 -8.15
CA PHE A 514 16.43 4.15 -6.86
C PHE A 514 17.36 2.95 -6.94
N ASN A 515 18.21 2.80 -5.95
CA ASN A 515 18.96 1.59 -5.73
C ASN A 515 18.33 0.84 -4.54
N ASN A 516 17.64 -0.25 -4.82
CA ASN A 516 16.84 -0.96 -3.83
C ASN A 516 17.59 -2.11 -3.14
N GLU A 517 18.88 -2.25 -3.39
CA GLU A 517 19.71 -3.35 -2.88
C GLU A 517 20.74 -2.85 -1.88
N GLY A 518 21.26 -3.80 -1.09
CA GLY A 518 22.44 -3.59 -0.26
C GLY A 518 22.18 -3.16 1.18
N ASN A 519 20.92 -3.10 1.65
CA ASN A 519 20.62 -2.95 3.07
C ASN A 519 20.00 -4.24 3.62
N MET A 520 20.62 -4.79 4.65
CA MET A 520 20.04 -5.79 5.52
C MET A 520 19.73 -5.13 6.86
N ARG A 521 18.47 -5.25 7.31
CA ARG A 521 18.04 -4.68 8.57
C ARG A 521 17.64 -5.76 9.55
N THR A 522 18.27 -5.76 10.70
CA THR A 522 17.93 -6.68 11.79
C THR A 522 17.66 -5.91 13.07
N SER A 523 16.90 -6.53 13.99
CA SER A 523 16.62 -5.97 15.31
C SER A 523 17.86 -5.73 16.14
N ALA A 524 18.82 -6.64 16.01
CA ALA A 524 20.05 -6.61 16.81
C ALA A 524 21.01 -5.49 16.35
N LYS A 525 21.12 -5.29 15.04
CA LYS A 525 22.17 -4.45 14.47
C LYS A 525 21.67 -3.16 13.80
N GLY A 526 20.38 -3.13 13.43
CA GLY A 526 19.83 -2.07 12.60
C GLY A 526 20.23 -2.24 11.13
N ASP A 527 20.50 -1.13 10.45
CA ASP A 527 20.86 -1.13 9.04
C ASP A 527 22.31 -1.59 8.83
N GLU A 528 22.50 -2.62 8.03
CA GLU A 528 23.80 -3.10 7.57
C GLU A 528 23.92 -2.85 6.07
N ILE A 529 24.52 -1.72 5.71
CA ILE A 529 24.62 -1.29 4.31
C ILE A 529 25.90 -1.86 3.69
N ASN A 530 25.75 -2.73 2.70
CA ASN A 530 26.86 -3.25 1.90
C ASN A 530 27.13 -2.34 0.70
N ARG A 531 28.28 -1.66 0.71
CA ARG A 531 28.72 -0.74 -0.33
C ARG A 531 29.11 -1.41 -1.66
N ASP A 532 29.25 -2.73 -1.70
CA ASP A 532 29.45 -3.46 -2.95
C ASP A 532 28.23 -3.36 -3.88
N PHE A 533 27.08 -2.95 -3.33
CA PHE A 533 25.86 -2.65 -4.07
C PHE A 533 25.76 -1.19 -4.53
N ASP A 534 26.74 -0.34 -4.30
CA ASP A 534 26.79 0.98 -4.92
C ASP A 534 26.89 0.81 -6.44
N LYS A 535 26.02 1.49 -7.19
CA LYS A 535 25.89 1.32 -8.65
C LYS A 535 26.23 2.60 -9.38
N LYS A 536 27.22 2.52 -10.27
CA LYS A 536 27.45 3.58 -11.28
C LYS A 536 26.58 3.25 -12.50
N VAL A 537 25.58 4.08 -12.76
CA VAL A 537 24.63 3.89 -13.85
C VAL A 537 24.86 4.89 -14.98
N LYS A 538 24.59 4.43 -16.21
CA LYS A 538 24.57 5.29 -17.37
C LYS A 538 23.15 5.86 -17.54
N ILE A 539 23.06 7.16 -17.72
CA ILE A 539 21.82 7.90 -17.99
C ILE A 539 21.94 8.51 -19.38
N THR A 540 20.98 8.21 -20.24
CA THR A 540 20.94 8.71 -21.63
C THR A 540 19.70 9.61 -21.79
N LEU A 541 19.90 10.87 -22.15
CA LEU A 541 18.83 11.79 -22.50
C LEU A 541 18.46 11.64 -23.99
N ASN A 542 17.20 11.37 -24.27
CA ASN A 542 16.65 11.32 -25.62
C ASN A 542 15.89 12.61 -25.99
N THR A 543 16.04 13.62 -25.16
CA THR A 543 15.41 14.95 -25.30
C THR A 543 16.45 16.03 -25.01
N ASP A 544 16.17 17.24 -25.45
CA ASP A 544 16.98 18.39 -25.07
C ASP A 544 16.80 18.69 -23.57
N GLY A 545 17.90 18.98 -22.90
CA GLY A 545 17.93 19.30 -21.49
C GLY A 545 19.30 19.07 -20.87
N LYS A 546 19.39 19.40 -19.59
CA LYS A 546 20.57 19.17 -18.77
C LYS A 546 20.13 18.51 -17.47
N LEU A 547 20.80 17.43 -17.12
CA LEU A 547 20.51 16.72 -15.88
C LEU A 547 21.11 17.48 -14.68
N GLU A 548 20.27 17.80 -13.72
CA GLU A 548 20.66 18.47 -12.47
C GLU A 548 20.07 17.72 -11.28
N VAL A 549 20.86 17.60 -10.18
CA VAL A 549 20.37 16.95 -8.96
C VAL A 549 19.32 17.84 -8.29
N PHE A 550 18.12 17.32 -8.14
CA PHE A 550 17.01 17.98 -7.44
C PHE A 550 16.94 17.56 -5.97
N LYS A 551 17.03 16.25 -5.69
CA LYS A 551 16.97 15.68 -4.36
C LYS A 551 17.73 14.35 -4.30
N SER A 552 18.41 14.15 -3.20
CA SER A 552 19.01 12.86 -2.85
C SER A 552 18.99 12.70 -1.33
N ALA A 553 19.12 11.49 -0.85
CA ALA A 553 19.32 11.23 0.58
C ALA A 553 20.72 11.65 1.04
N ARG A 554 21.66 11.81 0.12
CA ARG A 554 23.07 12.22 0.37
C ARG A 554 23.46 13.47 -0.38
N GLU A 555 24.39 14.22 0.19
CA GLU A 555 24.90 15.46 -0.41
C GLU A 555 26.00 15.22 -1.46
N ASP A 556 26.65 14.04 -1.47
CA ASP A 556 27.86 13.75 -2.26
C ASP A 556 27.58 13.03 -3.59
N ILE A 557 26.41 13.23 -4.18
CA ILE A 557 26.09 12.62 -5.47
C ILE A 557 27.02 13.13 -6.56
N ARG A 558 27.73 12.19 -7.18
CA ARG A 558 28.60 12.48 -8.32
C ARG A 558 27.83 12.26 -9.61
N LEU A 559 27.62 13.34 -10.33
CA LEU A 559 27.07 13.36 -11.69
C LEU A 559 28.19 13.74 -12.66
N GLU A 560 28.59 12.79 -13.51
CA GLU A 560 29.65 12.98 -14.50
C GLU A 560 28.98 13.15 -15.88
N LYS A 561 29.13 14.33 -16.50
CA LYS A 561 28.71 14.57 -17.87
C LYS A 561 29.78 14.05 -18.84
N VAL A 562 29.41 13.16 -19.76
CA VAL A 562 30.28 12.64 -20.82
C VAL A 562 30.13 13.45 -22.09
N ASP A 563 28.88 13.68 -22.51
CA ASP A 563 28.52 14.48 -23.68
C ASP A 563 27.15 15.15 -23.43
N ASP A 564 26.53 15.75 -24.44
CA ASP A 564 25.27 16.47 -24.26
C ASP A 564 24.08 15.58 -23.89
N ARG A 565 24.18 14.29 -24.11
CA ARG A 565 23.10 13.32 -23.85
C ARG A 565 23.47 12.23 -22.83
N THR A 566 24.74 12.08 -22.50
CA THR A 566 25.22 10.96 -21.69
C THR A 566 25.80 11.44 -20.38
N TYR A 567 25.30 10.85 -19.30
CA TYR A 567 25.77 11.09 -17.94
C TYR A 567 26.04 9.77 -17.22
N TYR A 568 26.92 9.82 -16.24
CA TYR A 568 27.03 8.77 -15.24
C TYR A 568 26.69 9.33 -13.86
N ALA A 569 25.92 8.56 -13.10
CA ALA A 569 25.63 8.84 -11.71
C ALA A 569 25.95 7.62 -10.83
N THR A 570 26.50 7.86 -9.64
CA THR A 570 26.66 6.80 -8.65
C THR A 570 25.51 6.91 -7.65
N VAL A 571 24.68 5.86 -7.58
CA VAL A 571 23.60 5.73 -6.61
C VAL A 571 24.01 4.70 -5.58
N ALA A 572 24.13 5.13 -4.34
CA ALA A 572 24.59 4.26 -3.27
C ALA A 572 23.58 3.16 -2.94
N ALA A 573 24.04 2.10 -2.31
CA ALA A 573 23.21 1.01 -1.81
C ALA A 573 22.04 1.54 -0.97
N SER A 574 20.83 1.08 -1.27
CA SER A 574 19.58 1.44 -0.61
C SER A 574 19.24 2.94 -0.60
N ASP A 575 19.72 3.69 -1.59
CA ASP A 575 19.57 5.12 -1.71
C ASP A 575 18.78 5.52 -2.97
N PHE A 576 18.55 6.81 -3.16
CA PHE A 576 17.88 7.34 -4.35
C PHE A 576 18.44 8.71 -4.75
N VAL A 577 18.23 9.05 -6.00
CA VAL A 577 18.52 10.39 -6.54
C VAL A 577 17.38 10.81 -7.46
N ILE A 578 16.91 12.02 -7.31
CA ILE A 578 15.96 12.64 -8.22
C ILE A 578 16.68 13.77 -8.96
N PHE A 579 16.61 13.72 -10.28
CA PHE A 579 17.14 14.75 -11.15
C PHE A 579 16.01 15.53 -11.80
N THR A 580 16.27 16.79 -12.17
CA THR A 580 15.50 17.53 -13.15
C THR A 580 16.24 17.54 -14.50
N PHE A 581 15.49 17.64 -15.62
CA PHE A 581 16.09 17.67 -16.97
C PHE A 581 15.24 18.41 -17.98
#